data_2e049efc3c9d1ba4137e298a43882e40
#
_entry.id   2e049efc3c9d1ba4137e298a43882e40
#
_cell.length_a   1.000
_cell.length_b   1.000
_cell.length_c   1.000
_cell.angle_alpha   90.00
_cell.angle_beta   90.00
_cell.angle_gamma   90.00
#
_symmetry.space_group_name_H-M   'P 1'
#
loop_
_entity.id
_entity.type
_entity.pdbx_description
1 polymer ?
#
loop_
_entity_poly.entity_id
_entity_poly.type
_entity_poly.pdbx_seq_one_letter_code
_entity_poly.pdbx_strand_id
1 'polypeptide(L)'
;FIYIVSPLKVYKSFLSDIIKIFKLKKVSFFQLRLKKKSFKEKLIIGKKIKRICKKFNVKFLINDDVYLAKQLDADGCHLGQKDMNISDARKLIGNKIIGITCHNSIKLAKIGIKNGADYLAFGAFNSSKTKKIKFKASINLLKTARKITKTPIVAIGGINSKNYKKLLLNKANFLAISGY
;
A
#
# COMPACT_ATOMS: atom_id res chain seq x y z
N PHE A 1 2.07 -1.95 12.50
CA PHE A 1 1.10 -2.79 11.76
C PHE A 1 1.66 -3.20 10.39
N ILE A 2 1.20 -4.35 9.88
CA ILE A 2 1.66 -4.91 8.60
C ILE A 2 0.69 -4.51 7.48
N TYR A 3 1.28 -4.12 6.35
CA TYR A 3 0.61 -3.79 5.11
C TYR A 3 1.13 -4.76 4.02
N ILE A 4 0.30 -5.64 3.51
CA ILE A 4 0.69 -6.61 2.50
C ILE A 4 0.36 -6.11 1.11
N VAL A 5 1.34 -6.15 0.21
CA VAL A 5 1.17 -5.88 -1.22
C VAL A 5 1.24 -7.20 -1.97
N SER A 6 0.21 -7.55 -2.74
CA SER A 6 0.17 -8.80 -3.49
C SER A 6 1.30 -8.91 -4.52
N PRO A 7 1.72 -10.13 -4.89
CA PRO A 7 2.58 -10.32 -6.04
C PRO A 7 1.88 -9.88 -7.34
N LEU A 8 2.66 -9.76 -8.43
CA LEU A 8 2.14 -9.37 -9.75
C LEU A 8 1.25 -10.44 -10.39
N LYS A 9 1.43 -11.70 -9.99
CA LYS A 9 0.66 -12.85 -10.48
C LYS A 9 0.07 -13.59 -9.29
N VAL A 10 -1.17 -14.02 -9.42
CA VAL A 10 -1.82 -14.93 -8.48
C VAL A 10 -1.43 -16.36 -8.86
N TYR A 11 -0.94 -17.14 -7.90
CA TYR A 11 -0.59 -18.55 -8.03
C TYR A 11 -1.63 -19.42 -7.32
N LYS A 12 -1.58 -20.74 -7.53
CA LYS A 12 -2.63 -21.69 -7.10
C LYS A 12 -2.95 -21.59 -5.60
N SER A 13 -1.95 -21.52 -4.72
CA SER A 13 -2.13 -21.43 -3.26
C SER A 13 -2.33 -20.02 -2.72
N PHE A 14 -2.36 -18.98 -3.57
CA PHE A 14 -2.35 -17.58 -3.14
C PHE A 14 -3.45 -17.23 -2.12
N LEU A 15 -4.69 -17.67 -2.35
CA LEU A 15 -5.80 -17.36 -1.45
C LEU A 15 -5.66 -18.08 -0.10
N SER A 16 -5.19 -19.33 -0.10
CA SER A 16 -4.93 -20.07 1.15
C SER A 16 -3.79 -19.45 1.95
N ASP A 17 -2.76 -18.93 1.27
CA ASP A 17 -1.63 -18.29 1.95
C ASP A 17 -2.01 -16.95 2.55
N ILE A 18 -2.85 -16.16 1.86
CA ILE A 18 -3.44 -14.94 2.44
C ILE A 18 -4.21 -15.28 3.73
N ILE A 19 -5.04 -16.31 3.71
CA ILE A 19 -5.83 -16.72 4.88
C ILE A 19 -4.91 -17.11 6.05
N LYS A 20 -3.83 -17.87 5.80
CA LYS A 20 -2.85 -18.23 6.84
C LYS A 20 -2.23 -16.97 7.47
N ILE A 21 -1.82 -16.01 6.64
CA ILE A 21 -1.21 -14.77 7.10
C ILE A 21 -2.21 -13.91 7.90
N PHE A 22 -3.47 -13.80 7.45
CA PHE A 22 -4.48 -13.01 8.13
C PHE A 22 -4.89 -13.59 9.49
N LYS A 23 -4.82 -14.92 9.67
CA LYS A 23 -5.03 -15.58 10.97
C LYS A 23 -4.06 -15.08 12.05
N LEU A 24 -2.90 -14.54 11.69
CA LEU A 24 -1.94 -13.94 12.64
C LEU A 24 -2.44 -12.63 13.27
N LYS A 25 -3.56 -12.05 12.80
CA LYS A 25 -4.20 -10.83 13.31
C LYS A 25 -3.29 -9.60 13.39
N LYS A 26 -2.21 -9.55 12.59
CA LYS A 26 -1.22 -8.45 12.55
C LYS A 26 -1.28 -7.61 11.28
N VAL A 27 -2.10 -8.02 10.30
CA VAL A 27 -2.25 -7.35 9.00
C VAL A 27 -3.39 -6.34 9.08
N SER A 28 -3.11 -5.08 8.77
CA SER A 28 -4.11 -4.00 8.73
C SER A 28 -4.59 -3.72 7.31
N PHE A 29 -3.69 -3.81 6.34
CA PHE A 29 -3.96 -3.50 4.93
C PHE A 29 -3.51 -4.62 4.03
N PHE A 30 -4.32 -4.88 3.00
CA PHE A 30 -3.95 -5.72 1.87
C PHE A 30 -4.18 -4.96 0.57
N GLN A 31 -3.13 -4.77 -0.24
CA GLN A 31 -3.19 -4.11 -1.55
C GLN A 31 -3.13 -5.13 -2.67
N LEU A 32 -4.15 -5.16 -3.52
CA LEU A 32 -4.17 -5.97 -4.73
C LEU A 32 -3.44 -5.27 -5.87
N ARG A 33 -2.33 -5.88 -6.36
CA ARG A 33 -1.45 -5.33 -7.39
C ARG A 33 -1.26 -6.30 -8.56
N LEU A 34 -2.21 -6.33 -9.49
CA LEU A 34 -2.22 -7.23 -10.64
C LEU A 34 -2.02 -6.45 -11.96
N LYS A 35 -0.80 -5.98 -12.22
CA LYS A 35 -0.50 -5.09 -13.36
C LYS A 35 -0.70 -5.70 -14.75
N LYS A 36 -0.59 -7.04 -14.88
CA LYS A 36 -0.65 -7.75 -16.16
C LYS A 36 -1.99 -8.45 -16.44
N LYS A 37 -2.99 -8.21 -15.58
CA LYS A 37 -4.32 -8.83 -15.72
C LYS A 37 -5.31 -7.85 -16.34
N SER A 38 -6.24 -8.37 -17.13
CA SER A 38 -7.38 -7.61 -17.66
C SER A 38 -8.26 -7.09 -16.52
N PHE A 39 -9.07 -6.07 -16.77
CA PHE A 39 -10.01 -5.52 -15.80
C PHE A 39 -10.98 -6.60 -15.28
N LYS A 40 -11.52 -7.43 -16.17
CA LYS A 40 -12.43 -8.55 -15.82
C LYS A 40 -11.77 -9.57 -14.88
N GLU A 41 -10.52 -9.96 -15.17
CA GLU A 41 -9.76 -10.88 -14.30
C GLU A 41 -9.49 -10.25 -12.92
N LYS A 42 -9.07 -8.97 -12.89
CA LYS A 42 -8.86 -8.23 -11.64
C LYS A 42 -10.13 -8.16 -10.79
N LEU A 43 -11.29 -7.95 -11.44
CA LEU A 43 -12.58 -7.89 -10.79
C LEU A 43 -12.95 -9.24 -10.14
N ILE A 44 -12.80 -10.35 -10.88
CA ILE A 44 -13.09 -11.70 -10.37
C ILE A 44 -12.19 -12.03 -9.16
N ILE A 45 -10.89 -11.81 -9.29
CA ILE A 45 -9.92 -12.06 -8.22
C ILE A 45 -10.17 -11.13 -7.03
N GLY A 46 -10.42 -9.85 -7.31
CA GLY A 46 -10.68 -8.82 -6.30
C GLY A 46 -11.90 -9.13 -5.45
N LYS A 47 -13.00 -9.62 -6.03
CA LYS A 47 -14.20 -10.05 -5.29
C LYS A 47 -13.90 -11.15 -4.28
N LYS A 48 -13.10 -12.16 -4.67
CA LYS A 48 -12.69 -13.26 -3.77
C LYS A 48 -11.83 -12.72 -2.62
N ILE A 49 -10.84 -11.88 -2.91
CA ILE A 49 -9.94 -11.31 -1.92
C ILE A 49 -10.67 -10.35 -0.97
N LYS A 50 -11.58 -9.51 -1.49
CA LYS A 50 -12.41 -8.62 -0.66
C LYS A 50 -13.18 -9.40 0.41
N ARG A 51 -13.78 -10.54 0.04
CA ARG A 51 -14.49 -11.41 1.00
C ARG A 51 -13.57 -11.92 2.10
N ILE A 52 -12.34 -12.33 1.73
CA ILE A 52 -11.35 -12.78 2.70
C ILE A 52 -10.93 -11.61 3.60
N CYS A 53 -10.60 -10.45 3.04
CA CYS A 53 -10.23 -9.26 3.81
C CYS A 53 -11.33 -8.89 4.82
N LYS A 54 -12.60 -8.87 4.40
CA LYS A 54 -13.76 -8.59 5.26
C LYS A 54 -13.85 -9.58 6.44
N LYS A 55 -13.68 -10.90 6.17
CA LYS A 55 -13.71 -11.96 7.19
C LYS A 55 -12.66 -11.75 8.29
N PHE A 56 -11.50 -11.22 7.95
CA PHE A 56 -10.38 -11.03 8.87
C PHE A 56 -10.19 -9.58 9.34
N ASN A 57 -11.14 -8.69 9.04
CA ASN A 57 -11.06 -7.25 9.35
C ASN A 57 -9.78 -6.58 8.82
N VAL A 58 -9.37 -6.94 7.61
CA VAL A 58 -8.23 -6.36 6.88
C VAL A 58 -8.76 -5.39 5.84
N LYS A 59 -8.24 -4.16 5.80
CA LYS A 59 -8.64 -3.16 4.81
C LYS A 59 -8.12 -3.55 3.42
N PHE A 60 -9.03 -3.62 2.45
CA PHE A 60 -8.75 -4.03 1.07
C PHE A 60 -8.53 -2.82 0.18
N LEU A 61 -7.31 -2.67 -0.35
CA LEU A 61 -6.92 -1.56 -1.21
C LEU A 61 -6.57 -2.04 -2.62
N ILE A 62 -6.85 -1.21 -3.63
CA ILE A 62 -6.49 -1.46 -5.03
C ILE A 62 -5.28 -0.60 -5.41
N ASN A 63 -4.31 -1.21 -6.10
CA ASN A 63 -3.14 -0.51 -6.61
C ASN A 63 -3.46 0.21 -7.92
N ASP A 64 -3.15 1.51 -8.00
CA ASP A 64 -3.21 2.40 -9.16
C ASP A 64 -4.63 2.64 -9.76
N ASP A 65 -5.55 1.70 -9.69
CA ASP A 65 -6.80 1.65 -10.45
C ASP A 65 -8.02 2.07 -9.60
N VAL A 66 -8.38 3.34 -9.64
CA VAL A 66 -9.49 3.92 -8.87
C VAL A 66 -10.86 3.40 -9.34
N TYR A 67 -11.02 3.16 -10.66
CA TYR A 67 -12.27 2.61 -11.20
C TYR A 67 -12.50 1.19 -10.71
N LEU A 68 -11.46 0.37 -10.67
CA LEU A 68 -11.52 -0.97 -10.09
C LEU A 68 -11.83 -0.92 -8.58
N ALA A 69 -11.26 0.04 -7.85
CA ALA A 69 -11.55 0.24 -6.43
C ALA A 69 -13.03 0.58 -6.21
N LYS A 70 -13.60 1.46 -7.03
CA LYS A 70 -15.03 1.80 -7.02
C LYS A 70 -15.89 0.58 -7.33
N GLN A 71 -15.59 -0.13 -8.43
CA GLN A 71 -16.36 -1.29 -8.89
C GLN A 71 -16.35 -2.46 -7.90
N LEU A 72 -15.24 -2.66 -7.20
CA LEU A 72 -15.11 -3.67 -6.15
C LEU A 72 -15.69 -3.20 -4.82
N ASP A 73 -16.08 -1.93 -4.71
CA ASP A 73 -16.37 -1.30 -3.42
C ASP A 73 -15.27 -1.62 -2.40
N ALA A 74 -14.00 -1.41 -2.80
CA ALA A 74 -12.85 -1.61 -1.95
C ALA A 74 -12.81 -0.57 -0.81
N ASP A 75 -12.04 -0.82 0.25
CA ASP A 75 -11.85 0.17 1.33
C ASP A 75 -11.05 1.39 0.84
N GLY A 76 -10.39 1.31 -0.31
CA GLY A 76 -9.68 2.42 -0.93
C GLY A 76 -8.71 2.01 -2.03
N CYS A 77 -7.78 2.92 -2.35
CA CYS A 77 -6.74 2.69 -3.34
C CYS A 77 -5.37 3.25 -2.90
N HIS A 78 -4.32 2.78 -3.57
CA HIS A 78 -2.97 3.33 -3.45
C HIS A 78 -2.50 3.84 -4.80
N LEU A 79 -2.08 5.10 -4.87
CA LEU A 79 -1.72 5.79 -6.10
C LEU A 79 -0.21 6.09 -6.15
N GLY A 80 0.38 5.91 -7.32
CA GLY A 80 1.70 6.42 -7.65
C GLY A 80 1.63 7.81 -8.27
N GLN A 81 2.80 8.39 -8.58
CA GLN A 81 2.91 9.76 -9.08
C GLN A 81 2.44 9.96 -10.53
N LYS A 82 2.21 8.87 -11.26
CA LYS A 82 1.74 8.88 -12.66
C LYS A 82 0.31 8.40 -12.80
N ASP A 83 -0.33 8.01 -11.69
CA ASP A 83 -1.70 7.53 -11.68
C ASP A 83 -2.68 8.72 -11.53
N MET A 84 -3.96 8.44 -11.39
CA MET A 84 -4.97 9.47 -11.14
C MET A 84 -4.57 10.32 -9.93
N ASN A 85 -4.74 11.64 -10.01
CA ASN A 85 -4.47 12.51 -8.87
C ASN A 85 -5.50 12.29 -7.74
N ILE A 86 -5.12 12.67 -6.52
CA ILE A 86 -5.93 12.42 -5.31
C ILE A 86 -7.30 13.10 -5.39
N SER A 87 -7.36 14.33 -5.90
CA SER A 87 -8.61 15.08 -6.00
C SER A 87 -9.66 14.38 -6.88
N ASP A 88 -9.25 13.88 -8.05
CA ASP A 88 -10.15 13.16 -8.95
C ASP A 88 -10.49 11.77 -8.42
N ALA A 89 -9.53 11.08 -7.80
CA ALA A 89 -9.81 9.83 -7.10
C ALA A 89 -10.83 10.04 -5.99
N ARG A 90 -10.72 11.12 -5.22
CA ARG A 90 -11.66 11.48 -4.14
C ARG A 90 -13.07 11.70 -4.65
N LYS A 91 -13.25 12.35 -5.82
CA LYS A 91 -14.57 12.50 -6.47
C LYS A 91 -15.21 11.16 -6.83
N LEU A 92 -14.39 10.15 -7.18
CA LEU A 92 -14.89 8.84 -7.61
C LEU A 92 -15.21 7.89 -6.44
N ILE A 93 -14.42 7.90 -5.37
CA ILE A 93 -14.53 6.94 -4.27
C ILE A 93 -14.88 7.58 -2.92
N GLY A 94 -15.15 8.88 -2.87
CA GLY A 94 -15.62 9.59 -1.67
C GLY A 94 -14.63 9.48 -0.50
N ASN A 95 -15.14 9.14 0.68
CA ASN A 95 -14.38 9.06 1.93
C ASN A 95 -13.53 7.78 2.10
N LYS A 96 -13.35 7.00 1.02
CA LYS A 96 -12.50 5.79 1.07
C LYS A 96 -11.03 6.16 1.15
N ILE A 97 -10.21 5.22 1.63
CA ILE A 97 -8.79 5.42 1.87
C ILE A 97 -8.04 5.69 0.55
N ILE A 98 -7.31 6.78 0.47
CA ILE A 98 -6.39 7.09 -0.64
C ILE A 98 -4.98 7.23 -0.09
N GLY A 99 -4.11 6.28 -0.44
CA GLY A 99 -2.69 6.38 -0.15
C GLY A 99 -1.88 6.88 -1.34
N ILE A 100 -0.78 7.57 -1.10
CA ILE A 100 0.09 8.10 -2.15
C ILE A 100 1.55 7.68 -1.98
N THR A 101 2.20 7.31 -3.07
CA THR A 101 3.65 7.06 -3.12
C THR A 101 4.41 8.38 -3.11
N CYS A 102 5.25 8.60 -2.11
CA CYS A 102 6.11 9.79 -1.98
C CYS A 102 7.58 9.52 -2.31
N HIS A 103 7.93 8.28 -2.69
CA HIS A 103 9.33 7.89 -2.93
C HIS A 103 10.25 8.25 -1.76
N ASN A 104 11.26 9.11 -1.99
CA ASN A 104 12.16 9.66 -0.98
C ASN A 104 12.01 11.19 -0.83
N SER A 105 10.82 11.73 -1.14
CA SER A 105 10.60 13.17 -1.30
C SER A 105 9.60 13.74 -0.29
N ILE A 106 10.07 14.67 0.53
CA ILE A 106 9.20 15.47 1.43
C ILE A 106 8.30 16.43 0.62
N LYS A 107 8.76 16.89 -0.55
CA LYS A 107 7.94 17.73 -1.44
C LYS A 107 6.69 16.97 -1.90
N LEU A 108 6.84 15.71 -2.34
CA LEU A 108 5.71 14.87 -2.72
C LEU A 108 4.78 14.57 -1.54
N ALA A 109 5.33 14.40 -0.35
CA ALA A 109 4.53 14.21 0.85
C ALA A 109 3.68 15.45 1.17
N LYS A 110 4.25 16.66 1.12
CA LYS A 110 3.50 17.92 1.31
C LYS A 110 2.36 18.06 0.29
N ILE A 111 2.61 17.73 -0.98
CA ILE A 111 1.59 17.74 -2.04
C ILE A 111 0.48 16.71 -1.71
N GLY A 112 0.86 15.49 -1.30
CA GLY A 112 -0.10 14.45 -0.92
C GLY A 112 -0.99 14.88 0.25
N ILE A 113 -0.41 15.48 1.29
CA ILE A 113 -1.15 16.02 2.44
C ILE A 113 -2.13 17.10 2.00
N LYS A 114 -1.66 18.09 1.22
CA LYS A 114 -2.49 19.18 0.71
C LYS A 114 -3.70 18.68 -0.08
N ASN A 115 -3.53 17.59 -0.83
CA ASN A 115 -4.58 16.98 -1.64
C ASN A 115 -5.43 15.95 -0.89
N GLY A 116 -5.23 15.74 0.42
CA GLY A 116 -6.07 14.88 1.25
C GLY A 116 -5.74 13.39 1.16
N ALA A 117 -4.45 13.03 1.03
CA ALA A 117 -4.02 11.65 1.18
C ALA A 117 -4.21 11.15 2.61
N ASP A 118 -4.78 9.95 2.76
CA ASP A 118 -5.00 9.32 4.06
C ASP A 118 -3.75 8.63 4.62
N TYR A 119 -2.77 8.31 3.78
CA TYR A 119 -1.43 7.89 4.20
C TYR A 119 -0.37 8.16 3.13
N LEU A 120 0.88 8.27 3.57
CA LEU A 120 2.04 8.59 2.75
C LEU A 120 2.99 7.39 2.74
N ALA A 121 3.34 6.88 1.55
CA ALA A 121 4.26 5.76 1.42
C ALA A 121 5.65 6.22 0.94
N PHE A 122 6.65 5.97 1.78
CA PHE A 122 8.06 6.27 1.49
C PHE A 122 8.85 4.98 1.23
N GLY A 123 9.78 5.04 0.30
CA GLY A 123 10.66 3.92 -0.06
C GLY A 123 11.45 4.18 -1.35
N ALA A 124 12.35 3.27 -1.71
CA ALA A 124 12.64 2.02 -1.00
C ALA A 124 13.72 2.23 0.08
N PHE A 125 13.50 1.64 1.27
CA PHE A 125 14.46 1.75 2.37
C PHE A 125 15.61 0.75 2.24
N ASN A 126 15.36 -0.42 1.65
CA ASN A 126 16.35 -1.48 1.46
C ASN A 126 16.23 -2.08 0.06
N SER A 127 17.29 -2.75 -0.40
CA SER A 127 17.29 -3.49 -1.65
C SER A 127 16.22 -4.57 -1.67
N SER A 128 15.64 -4.82 -2.84
CA SER A 128 14.61 -5.82 -3.03
C SER A 128 14.89 -6.62 -4.31
N LYS A 129 14.67 -7.93 -4.24
CA LYS A 129 14.76 -8.81 -5.42
C LYS A 129 13.62 -8.57 -6.43
N THR A 130 12.53 -7.91 -6.00
CA THR A 130 11.30 -7.79 -6.81
C THR A 130 11.25 -6.55 -7.70
N LYS A 131 12.10 -5.55 -7.45
CA LYS A 131 12.11 -4.31 -8.24
C LYS A 131 13.46 -3.60 -8.16
N LYS A 132 13.95 -3.13 -9.32
CA LYS A 132 15.11 -2.23 -9.38
C LYS A 132 14.79 -0.91 -8.66
N ILE A 133 15.62 -0.50 -7.70
CA ILE A 133 15.40 0.69 -6.90
C ILE A 133 15.75 1.92 -7.72
N LYS A 134 14.78 2.80 -7.95
CA LYS A 134 15.01 4.12 -8.57
C LYS A 134 15.21 5.22 -7.52
N PHE A 135 14.58 5.08 -6.35
CA PHE A 135 14.60 6.06 -5.26
C PHE A 135 14.97 5.34 -3.97
N LYS A 136 16.06 5.76 -3.34
CA LYS A 136 16.50 5.23 -2.05
C LYS A 136 16.11 6.18 -0.93
N ALA A 137 15.30 5.71 0.00
CA ALA A 137 14.85 6.47 1.16
C ALA A 137 15.82 6.26 2.34
N SER A 138 16.05 7.30 3.13
CA SER A 138 16.84 7.23 4.37
C SER A 138 15.95 7.19 5.60
N ILE A 139 16.46 6.69 6.71
CA ILE A 139 15.74 6.70 7.99
C ILE A 139 15.39 8.12 8.44
N ASN A 140 16.26 9.09 8.19
CA ASN A 140 16.01 10.49 8.53
C ASN A 140 14.79 11.07 7.81
N LEU A 141 14.46 10.55 6.63
CA LEU A 141 13.25 10.94 5.90
C LEU A 141 11.98 10.70 6.72
N LEU A 142 11.89 9.59 7.46
CA LEU A 142 10.73 9.30 8.33
C LEU A 142 10.60 10.31 9.46
N LYS A 143 11.73 10.66 10.10
CA LYS A 143 11.76 11.69 11.16
C LYS A 143 11.32 13.05 10.61
N THR A 144 11.85 13.44 9.45
CA THR A 144 11.48 14.71 8.79
C THR A 144 10.01 14.73 8.39
N ALA A 145 9.50 13.63 7.81
CA ALA A 145 8.08 13.50 7.46
C ALA A 145 7.19 13.65 8.70
N ARG A 146 7.56 13.03 9.83
CA ARG A 146 6.79 13.11 11.07
C ARG A 146 6.74 14.51 11.67
N LYS A 147 7.76 15.34 11.45
CA LYS A 147 7.74 16.75 11.89
C LYS A 147 6.71 17.60 11.15
N ILE A 148 6.37 17.24 9.92
CA ILE A 148 5.48 18.03 9.06
C ILE A 148 4.02 17.52 9.02
N THR A 149 3.75 16.30 9.52
CA THR A 149 2.40 15.73 9.46
C THR A 149 2.13 14.67 10.52
N LYS A 150 0.84 14.59 10.92
CA LYS A 150 0.26 13.48 11.69
C LYS A 150 -0.28 12.36 10.78
N THR A 151 -0.38 12.58 9.46
CA THR A 151 -0.83 11.58 8.48
C THR A 151 -0.01 10.30 8.62
N PRO A 152 -0.65 9.12 8.61
CA PRO A 152 0.04 7.84 8.71
C PRO A 152 1.14 7.65 7.68
N ILE A 153 2.28 7.11 8.12
CA ILE A 153 3.46 6.86 7.28
C ILE A 153 3.61 5.36 7.07
N VAL A 154 3.69 4.96 5.80
CA VAL A 154 4.01 3.61 5.36
C VAL A 154 5.45 3.56 4.86
N ALA A 155 6.27 2.69 5.43
CA ALA A 155 7.59 2.38 4.92
C ALA A 155 7.52 1.16 3.99
N ILE A 156 8.17 1.24 2.81
CA ILE A 156 8.19 0.14 1.83
C ILE A 156 9.59 -0.05 1.23
N GLY A 157 9.87 -1.26 0.76
CA GLY A 157 11.08 -1.64 0.02
C GLY A 157 12.08 -2.44 0.84
N GLY A 158 12.23 -3.73 0.49
CA GLY A 158 13.19 -4.65 1.07
C GLY A 158 13.07 -4.87 2.59
N ILE A 159 11.85 -4.74 3.13
CA ILE A 159 11.59 -4.89 4.57
C ILE A 159 11.54 -6.39 4.92
N ASN A 160 12.24 -6.78 5.98
CA ASN A 160 12.31 -8.14 6.49
C ASN A 160 12.52 -8.18 8.01
N SER A 161 12.65 -9.38 8.60
CA SER A 161 12.83 -9.58 10.04
C SER A 161 14.09 -8.93 10.63
N LYS A 162 15.11 -8.66 9.82
CA LYS A 162 16.39 -8.06 10.28
C LYS A 162 16.36 -6.53 10.31
N ASN A 163 15.46 -5.88 9.53
CA ASN A 163 15.51 -4.41 9.35
C ASN A 163 14.23 -3.65 9.76
N TYR A 164 13.12 -4.33 10.02
CA TYR A 164 11.82 -3.69 10.29
C TYR A 164 11.80 -2.84 11.57
N LYS A 165 12.49 -3.27 12.64
CA LYS A 165 12.50 -2.57 13.95
C LYS A 165 12.97 -1.12 13.81
N LYS A 166 14.03 -0.90 13.03
CA LYS A 166 14.61 0.43 12.78
C LYS A 166 13.60 1.38 12.13
N LEU A 167 12.73 0.89 11.26
CA LEU A 167 11.70 1.72 10.60
C LEU A 167 10.59 2.11 11.59
N LEU A 168 10.13 1.19 12.44
CA LEU A 168 9.11 1.46 13.47
C LEU A 168 9.62 2.46 14.52
N LEU A 169 10.84 2.27 15.01
CA LEU A 169 11.47 3.19 15.96
C LEU A 169 11.62 4.61 15.39
N ASN A 170 11.71 4.75 14.07
CA ASN A 170 11.77 6.04 13.39
C ASN A 170 10.42 6.51 12.84
N LYS A 171 9.30 6.12 13.51
CA LYS A 171 7.96 6.67 13.31
C LYS A 171 7.23 6.21 12.04
N ALA A 172 7.61 5.09 11.40
CA ALA A 172 6.73 4.42 10.45
C ALA A 172 5.53 3.81 11.22
N ASN A 173 4.31 4.05 10.74
CA ASN A 173 3.09 3.46 11.31
C ASN A 173 2.84 2.06 10.74
N PHE A 174 3.14 1.87 9.46
CA PHE A 174 2.94 0.63 8.75
C PHE A 174 4.19 0.22 7.97
N LEU A 175 4.41 -1.08 7.89
CA LEU A 175 5.46 -1.69 7.10
C LEU A 175 4.83 -2.42 5.92
N ALA A 176 5.07 -1.93 4.70
CA ALA A 176 4.57 -2.55 3.49
C ALA A 176 5.54 -3.63 2.99
N ILE A 177 5.05 -4.85 2.92
CA ILE A 177 5.81 -6.03 2.53
C ILE A 177 5.29 -6.51 1.17
N SER A 178 6.19 -6.62 0.19
CA SER A 178 5.92 -7.16 -1.14
C SER A 178 6.99 -8.20 -1.49
N GLY A 179 6.58 -9.38 -1.94
CA GLY A 179 7.51 -10.45 -2.33
C GLY A 179 8.01 -11.27 -1.12
N TYR A 180 7.27 -12.26 -0.80
CA TYR A 180 7.55 -13.39 0.08
C TYR A 180 7.36 -14.69 -0.72
#